data_e9bbc6190183e5bc9111fcbe2626d64b
#
_entry.id   e9bbc6190183e5bc9111fcbe2626d64b
#
_cell.length_a   1.000
_cell.length_b   1.000
_cell.length_c   1.000
_cell.angle_alpha   90.00
_cell.angle_beta   90.00
_cell.angle_gamma   90.00
#
_symmetry.space_group_name_H-M   'P 1'
#
loop_
_entity.id
_entity.type
_entity.pdbx_description
1 polymer ?
#
loop_
_entity_poly.entity_id
_entity_poly.type
_entity_poly.pdbx_seq_one_letter_code
_entity_poly.pdbx_strand_id
1 'polypeptide(L)'
;MEDKIISYGGQAVIEGVMMRGQKAFAIAMRAPDGNIVIHRENLASVYRSKITKIPFLRGVILLWDALGLGMRALTLSANTQTGEDEKLEGPALYLTLGISLSIGIGLFFLLPAGLGGLAEINLGWNPWLANLLEGIIRLILLIAYIWAIGFMPDIRRLFGYHGAEHKTINAYEAGAELTPDSVAKFSLEHPRCGTAFMLTLVLVSILVFTALGPLSMFWRLASRVLLIPVLAGISVEYIRWTANHLDSPLVRFLIKPNLALQALTTREPDASMLEVAIESFKTMRKSEEELVV
;
A
#
# COMPACT_ATOMS: atom_id res chain seq x y z
N MET A 1 23.54 3.62 7.65
CA MET A 1 22.79 3.17 8.84
C MET A 1 22.14 1.85 8.47
N GLU A 2 22.55 0.76 9.10
CA GLU A 2 21.84 -0.50 8.98
C GLU A 2 20.48 -0.35 9.64
N ASP A 3 19.41 -0.79 8.95
CA ASP A 3 18.06 -0.81 9.51
C ASP A 3 18.08 -1.73 10.75
N LYS A 4 17.97 -1.14 11.92
CA LYS A 4 18.01 -1.85 13.22
C LYS A 4 16.84 -2.81 13.43
N ILE A 5 15.80 -2.75 12.59
CA ILE A 5 14.59 -3.55 12.74
C ILE A 5 14.37 -4.31 11.45
N ILE A 6 14.25 -5.64 11.53
CA ILE A 6 13.77 -6.47 10.43
C ILE A 6 12.36 -5.98 10.10
N SER A 7 12.21 -5.37 8.93
CA SER A 7 10.94 -4.76 8.54
C SER A 7 10.05 -5.83 7.91
N TYR A 8 9.07 -6.30 8.67
CA TYR A 8 7.97 -7.09 8.14
C TYR A 8 6.89 -6.14 7.61
N GLY A 9 6.19 -6.57 6.58
CA GLY A 9 5.05 -5.88 6.02
C GLY A 9 4.08 -6.90 5.45
N GLY A 10 2.91 -6.43 5.07
CA GLY A 10 1.92 -7.29 4.46
C GLY A 10 0.95 -6.51 3.58
N GLN A 11 -0.07 -7.22 3.15
CA GLN A 11 -1.17 -6.69 2.39
C GLN A 11 -2.41 -7.54 2.67
N ALA A 12 -3.52 -6.90 3.02
CA ALA A 12 -4.80 -7.58 3.04
C ALA A 12 -5.20 -8.00 1.62
N VAL A 13 -5.73 -9.19 1.52
CA VAL A 13 -6.30 -9.77 0.29
C VAL A 13 -7.72 -10.28 0.57
N ILE A 14 -8.41 -10.76 -0.44
CA ILE A 14 -9.78 -11.26 -0.28
C ILE A 14 -9.76 -12.47 0.68
N GLU A 15 -10.48 -12.34 1.79
CA GLU A 15 -10.57 -13.33 2.87
C GLU A 15 -9.20 -13.79 3.41
N GLY A 16 -8.17 -12.88 3.39
CA GLY A 16 -6.84 -13.28 3.79
C GLY A 16 -5.83 -12.15 3.96
N VAL A 17 -4.60 -12.57 4.27
CA VAL A 17 -3.45 -11.69 4.45
C VAL A 17 -2.23 -12.28 3.74
N MET A 18 -1.53 -11.47 2.97
CA MET A 18 -0.16 -11.74 2.56
C MET A 18 0.81 -11.12 3.57
N MET A 19 1.71 -11.91 4.10
CA MET A 19 2.83 -11.44 4.92
C MET A 19 4.14 -11.56 4.14
N ARG A 20 4.92 -10.50 4.14
CA ARG A 20 6.19 -10.40 3.41
C ARG A 20 7.33 -10.12 4.37
N GLY A 21 8.35 -10.95 4.30
CA GLY A 21 9.64 -10.76 4.96
C GLY A 21 10.73 -10.26 4.01
N GLN A 22 11.97 -10.54 4.34
CA GLN A 22 13.14 -10.14 3.53
C GLN A 22 13.44 -11.12 2.39
N LYS A 23 13.14 -12.43 2.58
CA LYS A 23 13.51 -13.50 1.66
C LYS A 23 12.33 -14.28 1.12
N ALA A 24 11.20 -14.26 1.84
CA ALA A 24 10.01 -15.02 1.51
C ALA A 24 8.74 -14.21 1.76
N PHE A 25 7.64 -14.65 1.17
CA PHE A 25 6.30 -14.23 1.52
C PHE A 25 5.40 -15.44 1.67
N ALA A 26 4.33 -15.27 2.43
CA ALA A 26 3.24 -16.23 2.51
C ALA A 26 1.90 -15.50 2.41
N ILE A 27 0.93 -16.18 1.85
CA ILE A 27 -0.45 -15.74 1.76
C ILE A 27 -1.29 -16.80 2.45
N ALA A 28 -2.05 -16.43 3.45
CA ALA A 28 -3.08 -17.29 4.03
C ALA A 28 -4.45 -16.70 3.73
N MET A 29 -5.38 -17.53 3.32
CA MET A 29 -6.74 -17.15 2.92
C MET A 29 -7.73 -18.16 3.45
N ARG A 30 -8.90 -17.71 3.91
CA ARG A 30 -9.98 -18.58 4.28
C ARG A 30 -10.81 -18.90 3.04
N ALA A 31 -10.81 -20.15 2.64
CA ALA A 31 -11.61 -20.66 1.53
C ALA A 31 -13.12 -20.74 1.91
N PRO A 32 -14.03 -20.84 0.93
CA PRO A 32 -15.47 -20.91 1.18
C PRO A 32 -15.90 -22.11 2.03
N ASP A 33 -15.11 -23.18 2.06
CA ASP A 33 -15.32 -24.37 2.92
C ASP A 33 -14.87 -24.15 4.39
N GLY A 34 -14.34 -22.96 4.71
CA GLY A 34 -13.86 -22.58 6.04
C GLY A 34 -12.40 -22.94 6.33
N ASN A 35 -11.74 -23.71 5.48
CA ASN A 35 -10.34 -24.07 5.64
C ASN A 35 -9.40 -22.91 5.33
N ILE A 36 -8.23 -22.87 5.98
CA ILE A 36 -7.17 -21.91 5.65
C ILE A 36 -6.28 -22.51 4.57
N VAL A 37 -6.29 -21.89 3.39
CA VAL A 37 -5.39 -22.21 2.28
C VAL A 37 -4.16 -21.33 2.37
N ILE A 38 -2.97 -21.95 2.26
CA ILE A 38 -1.70 -21.25 2.40
C ILE A 38 -0.89 -21.40 1.11
N HIS A 39 -0.41 -20.26 0.62
CA HIS A 39 0.55 -20.19 -0.48
C HIS A 39 1.82 -19.50 0.01
N ARG A 40 3.00 -20.11 -0.26
CA ARG A 40 4.29 -19.55 0.13
C ARG A 40 5.28 -19.60 -1.02
N GLU A 41 6.09 -18.56 -1.15
CA GLU A 41 7.15 -18.50 -2.15
C GLU A 41 8.35 -17.69 -1.65
N ASN A 42 9.47 -17.96 -2.27
CA ASN A 42 10.68 -17.18 -2.05
C ASN A 42 10.64 -15.92 -2.92
N LEU A 43 11.08 -14.80 -2.35
CA LEU A 43 11.23 -13.56 -3.10
C LEU A 43 12.33 -13.71 -4.16
N ALA A 44 12.09 -13.18 -5.36
CA ALA A 44 13.03 -13.19 -6.45
C ALA A 44 14.38 -12.55 -6.06
N SER A 45 15.46 -12.99 -6.69
CA SER A 45 16.83 -12.55 -6.38
C SER A 45 17.05 -11.03 -6.53
N VAL A 46 16.24 -10.36 -7.37
CA VAL A 46 16.30 -8.90 -7.54
C VAL A 46 16.06 -8.15 -6.23
N TYR A 47 15.21 -8.69 -5.34
CA TYR A 47 14.92 -8.08 -4.03
C TYR A 47 16.06 -8.23 -3.01
N ARG A 48 17.01 -9.10 -3.30
CA ARG A 48 18.26 -9.30 -2.53
C ARG A 48 19.45 -8.60 -3.15
N SER A 49 19.27 -7.93 -4.28
CA SER A 49 20.34 -7.27 -5.02
C SER A 49 20.79 -5.97 -4.33
N LYS A 50 22.01 -5.50 -4.69
CA LYS A 50 22.55 -4.23 -4.19
C LYS A 50 21.71 -3.02 -4.61
N ILE A 51 20.89 -3.14 -5.65
CA ILE A 51 20.04 -2.06 -6.17
C ILE A 51 18.99 -1.64 -5.13
N THR A 52 18.47 -2.59 -4.32
CA THR A 52 17.51 -2.29 -3.24
C THR A 52 18.11 -1.49 -2.07
N LYS A 53 19.44 -1.30 -2.06
CA LYS A 53 20.15 -0.48 -1.08
C LYS A 53 20.35 0.96 -1.55
N ILE A 54 20.14 1.25 -2.83
CA ILE A 54 20.34 2.58 -3.41
C ILE A 54 19.11 3.44 -3.10
N PRO A 55 19.27 4.60 -2.40
CA PRO A 55 18.19 5.53 -2.13
C PRO A 55 17.44 5.93 -3.42
N PHE A 56 16.17 6.23 -3.33
CA PHE A 56 15.22 6.53 -4.42
C PHE A 56 14.98 5.36 -5.38
N LEU A 57 16.03 4.65 -5.85
CA LEU A 57 15.88 3.52 -6.77
C LEU A 57 15.13 2.35 -6.11
N ARG A 58 15.38 2.13 -4.82
CA ARG A 58 14.61 1.15 -4.02
C ARG A 58 13.12 1.46 -3.96
N GLY A 59 12.72 2.74 -4.02
CA GLY A 59 11.31 3.13 -4.04
C GLY A 59 10.60 2.69 -5.32
N VAL A 60 11.28 2.78 -6.46
CA VAL A 60 10.76 2.26 -7.74
C VAL A 60 10.61 0.74 -7.71
N ILE A 61 11.60 0.03 -7.13
CA ILE A 61 11.54 -1.42 -6.98
C ILE A 61 10.41 -1.83 -6.04
N LEU A 62 10.23 -1.12 -4.92
CA LEU A 62 9.15 -1.38 -3.99
C LEU A 62 7.77 -1.09 -4.60
N LEU A 63 7.65 -0.06 -5.44
CA LEU A 63 6.41 0.19 -6.19
C LEU A 63 6.11 -0.95 -7.16
N TRP A 64 7.12 -1.41 -7.91
CA TRP A 64 7.00 -2.54 -8.82
C TRP A 64 6.61 -3.83 -8.09
N ASP A 65 7.23 -4.07 -6.93
CA ASP A 65 6.93 -5.20 -6.06
C ASP A 65 5.48 -5.15 -5.53
N ALA A 66 5.08 -4.00 -5.00
CA ALA A 66 3.72 -3.81 -4.50
C ALA A 66 2.66 -4.03 -5.59
N LEU A 67 2.92 -3.58 -6.82
CA LEU A 67 2.04 -3.83 -7.95
C LEU A 67 2.09 -5.29 -8.40
N GLY A 68 3.27 -5.86 -8.62
CA GLY A 68 3.43 -7.22 -9.13
C GLY A 68 3.01 -8.29 -8.11
N LEU A 69 3.62 -8.26 -6.93
CA LEU A 69 3.34 -9.24 -5.88
C LEU A 69 1.95 -9.03 -5.26
N GLY A 70 1.57 -7.77 -5.03
CA GLY A 70 0.26 -7.42 -4.48
C GLY A 70 -0.88 -7.82 -5.41
N MET A 71 -0.77 -7.57 -6.71
CA MET A 71 -1.76 -8.00 -7.70
C MET A 71 -1.83 -9.51 -7.82
N ARG A 72 -0.69 -10.21 -7.77
CA ARG A 72 -0.64 -11.66 -7.74
C ARG A 72 -1.35 -12.24 -6.51
N ALA A 73 -1.11 -11.65 -5.34
CA ALA A 73 -1.78 -12.06 -4.10
C ALA A 73 -3.30 -11.84 -4.17
N LEU A 74 -3.74 -10.69 -4.72
CA LEU A 74 -5.16 -10.41 -4.92
C LEU A 74 -5.80 -11.37 -5.92
N THR A 75 -5.13 -11.66 -7.05
CA THR A 75 -5.64 -12.62 -8.04
C THR A 75 -5.74 -14.02 -7.45
N LEU A 76 -4.72 -14.46 -6.70
CA LEU A 76 -4.74 -15.77 -6.05
C LEU A 76 -5.88 -15.87 -5.04
N SER A 77 -6.09 -14.82 -4.23
CA SER A 77 -7.18 -14.79 -3.26
C SER A 77 -8.56 -14.74 -3.92
N ALA A 78 -8.72 -13.97 -5.01
CA ALA A 78 -9.95 -13.96 -5.79
C ALA A 78 -10.27 -15.36 -6.33
N ASN A 79 -9.28 -16.02 -6.96
CA ASN A 79 -9.44 -17.35 -7.53
C ASN A 79 -9.68 -18.45 -6.46
N THR A 80 -9.29 -18.20 -5.21
CA THR A 80 -9.61 -19.11 -4.10
C THR A 80 -11.08 -19.01 -3.68
N GLN A 81 -11.72 -17.85 -3.92
CA GLN A 81 -13.14 -17.61 -3.60
C GLN A 81 -14.09 -18.02 -4.72
N THR A 82 -13.60 -18.14 -5.96
CA THR A 82 -14.40 -18.49 -7.13
C THR A 82 -14.24 -19.97 -7.50
N GLY A 83 -15.20 -20.53 -8.24
CA GLY A 83 -15.08 -21.84 -8.84
C GLY A 83 -14.01 -21.90 -9.94
N GLU A 84 -13.65 -23.13 -10.36
CA GLU A 84 -12.59 -23.31 -11.39
C GLU A 84 -12.93 -22.65 -12.72
N ASP A 85 -14.20 -22.57 -13.08
CA ASP A 85 -14.67 -21.98 -14.35
C ASP A 85 -14.69 -20.45 -14.36
N GLU A 86 -14.55 -19.81 -13.20
CA GLU A 86 -14.59 -18.34 -13.05
C GLU A 86 -13.23 -17.71 -12.71
N LYS A 87 -12.15 -18.46 -12.85
CA LYS A 87 -10.81 -17.96 -12.53
C LYS A 87 -10.40 -16.79 -13.41
N LEU A 88 -9.87 -15.76 -12.77
CA LEU A 88 -9.28 -14.60 -13.45
C LEU A 88 -7.85 -14.96 -13.90
N GLU A 89 -7.70 -15.34 -15.17
CA GLU A 89 -6.41 -15.73 -15.75
C GLU A 89 -6.24 -15.19 -17.19
N GLY A 90 -4.98 -15.20 -17.67
CA GLY A 90 -4.67 -14.88 -19.06
C GLY A 90 -5.01 -13.46 -19.49
N PRO A 91 -5.44 -13.24 -20.76
CA PRO A 91 -5.66 -11.90 -21.33
C PRO A 91 -6.72 -11.09 -20.58
N ALA A 92 -7.76 -11.72 -20.04
CA ALA A 92 -8.83 -11.05 -19.30
C ALA A 92 -8.30 -10.38 -18.03
N LEU A 93 -7.40 -11.03 -17.30
CA LEU A 93 -6.74 -10.46 -16.13
C LEU A 93 -5.97 -9.19 -16.51
N TYR A 94 -5.11 -9.27 -17.53
CA TYR A 94 -4.28 -8.12 -17.96
C TYR A 94 -5.15 -6.96 -18.45
N LEU A 95 -6.25 -7.24 -19.16
CA LEU A 95 -7.19 -6.22 -19.61
C LEU A 95 -7.85 -5.52 -18.41
N THR A 96 -8.34 -6.28 -17.43
CA THR A 96 -8.96 -5.74 -16.22
C THR A 96 -7.98 -4.86 -15.45
N LEU A 97 -6.74 -5.34 -15.26
CA LEU A 97 -5.69 -4.57 -14.60
C LEU A 97 -5.34 -3.29 -15.37
N GLY A 98 -5.20 -3.37 -16.69
CA GLY A 98 -4.91 -2.23 -17.55
C GLY A 98 -6.01 -1.16 -17.50
N ILE A 99 -7.27 -1.57 -17.57
CA ILE A 99 -8.41 -0.66 -17.44
C ILE A 99 -8.45 -0.03 -16.04
N SER A 100 -8.31 -0.82 -14.99
CA SER A 100 -8.33 -0.33 -13.60
C SER A 100 -7.22 0.67 -13.33
N LEU A 101 -5.99 0.38 -13.78
CA LEU A 101 -4.86 1.28 -13.65
C LEU A 101 -5.06 2.57 -14.44
N SER A 102 -5.60 2.48 -15.65
CA SER A 102 -5.90 3.65 -16.50
C SER A 102 -6.96 4.55 -15.86
N ILE A 103 -8.01 3.96 -15.29
CA ILE A 103 -9.05 4.69 -14.53
C ILE A 103 -8.41 5.35 -13.30
N GLY A 104 -7.57 4.64 -12.55
CA GLY A 104 -6.88 5.18 -11.39
C GLY A 104 -5.98 6.37 -11.73
N ILE A 105 -5.16 6.26 -12.78
CA ILE A 105 -4.33 7.38 -13.28
C ILE A 105 -5.21 8.53 -13.74
N GLY A 106 -6.26 8.25 -14.51
CA GLY A 106 -7.22 9.25 -14.98
C GLY A 106 -7.85 10.03 -13.84
N LEU A 107 -8.37 9.32 -12.84
CA LEU A 107 -9.10 9.91 -11.72
C LEU A 107 -8.18 10.68 -10.75
N PHE A 108 -7.03 10.12 -10.39
CA PHE A 108 -6.19 10.69 -9.32
C PHE A 108 -5.05 11.58 -9.82
N PHE A 109 -4.71 11.52 -11.10
CA PHE A 109 -3.63 12.35 -11.64
C PHE A 109 -4.13 13.28 -12.77
N LEU A 110 -4.83 12.76 -13.79
CA LEU A 110 -5.18 13.56 -14.95
C LEU A 110 -6.39 14.46 -14.71
N LEU A 111 -7.42 13.99 -14.02
CA LEU A 111 -8.59 14.81 -13.70
C LEU A 111 -8.24 16.04 -12.85
N PRO A 112 -7.52 15.92 -11.71
CA PRO A 112 -7.10 17.10 -10.95
C PRO A 112 -6.23 18.07 -11.76
N ALA A 113 -5.31 17.54 -12.58
CA ALA A 113 -4.43 18.35 -13.42
C ALA A 113 -5.22 19.09 -14.51
N GLY A 114 -6.22 18.44 -15.11
CA GLY A 114 -7.13 19.06 -16.07
C GLY A 114 -7.95 20.19 -15.45
N LEU A 115 -8.53 19.97 -14.27
CA LEU A 115 -9.30 20.98 -13.55
C LEU A 115 -8.43 22.19 -13.14
N GLY A 116 -7.21 21.94 -12.63
CA GLY A 116 -6.25 23.00 -12.34
C GLY A 116 -5.86 23.80 -13.60
N GLY A 117 -5.64 23.11 -14.73
CA GLY A 117 -5.36 23.77 -16.02
C GLY A 117 -6.52 24.58 -16.56
N LEU A 118 -7.75 24.10 -16.40
CA LEU A 118 -8.95 24.85 -16.79
C LEU A 118 -9.13 26.12 -15.92
N ALA A 119 -8.84 26.04 -14.63
CA ALA A 119 -8.86 27.21 -13.76
C ALA A 119 -7.82 28.27 -14.18
N GLU A 120 -6.64 27.84 -14.60
CA GLU A 120 -5.61 28.73 -15.14
C GLU A 120 -6.08 29.42 -16.44
N ILE A 121 -6.60 28.65 -17.39
CA ILE A 121 -6.98 29.16 -18.73
C ILE A 121 -8.25 30.00 -18.66
N ASN A 122 -9.31 29.55 -17.98
CA ASN A 122 -10.63 30.17 -18.02
C ASN A 122 -10.84 31.23 -16.93
N LEU A 123 -10.19 31.08 -15.77
CA LEU A 123 -10.35 31.98 -14.64
C LEU A 123 -9.14 32.91 -14.45
N GLY A 124 -8.11 32.77 -15.29
CA GLY A 124 -6.90 33.59 -15.21
C GLY A 124 -6.10 33.38 -13.93
N TRP A 125 -6.21 32.20 -13.32
CA TRP A 125 -5.49 31.91 -12.07
C TRP A 125 -4.00 31.82 -12.31
N ASN A 126 -3.24 32.28 -11.31
CA ASN A 126 -1.80 32.07 -11.30
C ASN A 126 -1.48 30.56 -11.34
N PRO A 127 -0.50 30.11 -12.16
CA PRO A 127 -0.13 28.70 -12.29
C PRO A 127 0.17 28.00 -10.96
N TRP A 128 0.72 28.71 -9.99
CA TRP A 128 0.99 28.16 -8.65
C TRP A 128 -0.31 27.87 -7.89
N LEU A 129 -1.31 28.74 -7.95
CA LEU A 129 -2.63 28.49 -7.38
C LEU A 129 -3.35 27.35 -8.10
N ALA A 130 -3.21 27.26 -9.40
CA ALA A 130 -3.78 26.16 -10.18
C ALA A 130 -3.16 24.82 -9.79
N ASN A 131 -1.85 24.74 -9.58
CA ASN A 131 -1.16 23.54 -9.09
C ASN A 131 -1.54 23.19 -7.65
N LEU A 132 -1.73 24.19 -6.79
CA LEU A 132 -2.22 23.96 -5.42
C LEU A 132 -3.66 23.42 -5.43
N LEU A 133 -4.55 24.00 -6.24
CA LEU A 133 -5.92 23.50 -6.43
C LEU A 133 -5.91 22.05 -6.91
N GLU A 134 -5.10 21.72 -7.91
CA GLU A 134 -4.89 20.36 -8.38
C GLU A 134 -4.54 19.41 -7.23
N GLY A 135 -3.60 19.82 -6.37
CA GLY A 135 -3.17 19.04 -5.22
C GLY A 135 -4.27 18.85 -4.18
N ILE A 136 -5.04 19.90 -3.89
CA ILE A 136 -6.19 19.85 -2.96
C ILE A 136 -7.27 18.92 -3.52
N ILE A 137 -7.61 19.04 -4.80
CA ILE A 137 -8.60 18.15 -5.44
C ILE A 137 -8.14 16.69 -5.35
N ARG A 138 -6.87 16.40 -5.64
CA ARG A 138 -6.30 15.06 -5.53
C ARG A 138 -6.42 14.48 -4.12
N LEU A 139 -6.09 15.30 -3.12
CA LEU A 139 -6.20 14.89 -1.71
C LEU A 139 -7.66 14.60 -1.32
N ILE A 140 -8.59 15.48 -1.69
CA ILE A 140 -10.03 15.28 -1.44
C ILE A 140 -10.52 14.02 -2.14
N LEU A 141 -10.16 13.80 -3.41
CA LEU A 141 -10.54 12.60 -4.17
C LEU A 141 -10.01 11.33 -3.51
N LEU A 142 -8.76 11.32 -3.05
CA LEU A 142 -8.19 10.17 -2.34
C LEU A 142 -8.98 9.85 -1.06
N ILE A 143 -9.20 10.85 -0.21
CA ILE A 143 -9.90 10.66 1.06
C ILE A 143 -11.36 10.25 0.82
N ALA A 144 -12.06 10.94 -0.07
CA ALA A 144 -13.44 10.65 -0.41
C ALA A 144 -13.61 9.25 -1.03
N TYR A 145 -12.70 8.85 -1.91
CA TYR A 145 -12.69 7.51 -2.50
C TYR A 145 -12.53 6.42 -1.43
N ILE A 146 -11.49 6.53 -0.59
CA ILE A 146 -11.24 5.55 0.48
C ILE A 146 -12.43 5.48 1.44
N TRP A 147 -12.98 6.63 1.82
CA TRP A 147 -14.15 6.72 2.68
C TRP A 147 -15.37 6.05 2.04
N ALA A 148 -15.64 6.34 0.76
CA ALA A 148 -16.79 5.80 0.05
C ALA A 148 -16.73 4.28 -0.13
N ILE A 149 -15.57 3.74 -0.56
CA ILE A 149 -15.44 2.29 -0.72
C ILE A 149 -15.50 1.54 0.61
N GLY A 150 -15.14 2.20 1.72
CA GLY A 150 -15.22 1.62 3.08
C GLY A 150 -16.66 1.28 3.55
N PHE A 151 -17.70 1.73 2.82
CA PHE A 151 -19.10 1.33 3.05
C PHE A 151 -19.46 0.00 2.36
N MET A 152 -18.67 -0.43 1.37
CA MET A 152 -18.89 -1.71 0.69
C MET A 152 -18.57 -2.87 1.64
N PRO A 153 -19.46 -3.88 1.80
CA PRO A 153 -19.24 -5.00 2.72
C PRO A 153 -17.91 -5.71 2.51
N ASP A 154 -17.55 -6.01 1.27
CA ASP A 154 -16.32 -6.73 0.92
C ASP A 154 -15.07 -5.92 1.26
N ILE A 155 -15.09 -4.62 0.99
CA ILE A 155 -13.99 -3.71 1.35
C ILE A 155 -13.89 -3.55 2.88
N ARG A 156 -15.03 -3.52 3.57
CA ARG A 156 -15.02 -3.47 5.03
C ARG A 156 -14.39 -4.72 5.64
N ARG A 157 -14.65 -5.91 5.06
CA ARG A 157 -13.98 -7.15 5.46
C ARG A 157 -12.48 -7.10 5.16
N LEU A 158 -12.10 -6.64 3.96
CA LEU A 158 -10.71 -6.43 3.58
C LEU A 158 -9.98 -5.51 4.59
N PHE A 159 -10.63 -4.44 5.05
CA PHE A 159 -10.10 -3.55 6.08
C PHE A 159 -9.99 -4.23 7.46
N GLY A 160 -10.81 -5.24 7.75
CA GLY A 160 -10.65 -6.11 8.92
C GLY A 160 -9.38 -6.95 8.83
N TYR A 161 -9.11 -7.58 7.70
CA TYR A 161 -7.87 -8.31 7.44
C TYR A 161 -6.63 -7.41 7.48
N HIS A 162 -6.74 -6.15 7.03
CA HIS A 162 -5.67 -5.16 7.18
C HIS A 162 -5.40 -4.83 8.67
N GLY A 163 -6.45 -4.72 9.47
CA GLY A 163 -6.30 -4.61 10.92
C GLY A 163 -5.64 -5.84 11.56
N ALA A 164 -5.98 -7.05 11.09
CA ALA A 164 -5.38 -8.29 11.56
C ALA A 164 -3.88 -8.37 11.22
N GLU A 165 -3.48 -7.93 10.02
CA GLU A 165 -2.08 -7.78 9.63
C GLU A 165 -1.31 -6.92 10.63
N HIS A 166 -1.80 -5.69 10.87
CA HIS A 166 -1.14 -4.74 11.77
C HIS A 166 -1.00 -5.27 13.19
N LYS A 167 -2.08 -5.81 13.76
CA LYS A 167 -2.06 -6.38 15.10
C LYS A 167 -1.07 -7.54 15.21
N THR A 168 -0.99 -8.39 14.18
CA THR A 168 -0.06 -9.54 14.16
C THR A 168 1.40 -9.08 14.12
N ILE A 169 1.74 -8.09 13.28
CA ILE A 169 3.10 -7.55 13.20
C ILE A 169 3.45 -6.84 14.51
N ASN A 170 2.56 -6.01 15.06
CA ASN A 170 2.77 -5.29 16.31
C ASN A 170 2.98 -6.26 17.49
N ALA A 171 2.19 -7.34 17.56
CA ALA A 171 2.33 -8.38 18.60
C ALA A 171 3.70 -9.07 18.50
N TYR A 172 4.10 -9.46 17.30
CA TYR A 172 5.41 -10.08 17.07
C TYR A 172 6.57 -9.16 17.45
N GLU A 173 6.54 -7.89 17.05
CA GLU A 173 7.58 -6.89 17.36
C GLU A 173 7.67 -6.60 18.85
N ALA A 174 6.56 -6.74 19.59
CA ALA A 174 6.52 -6.65 21.04
C ALA A 174 6.96 -7.95 21.75
N GLY A 175 7.28 -9.02 21.01
CA GLY A 175 7.67 -10.32 21.58
C GLY A 175 6.51 -11.08 22.22
N ALA A 176 5.25 -10.75 21.87
CA ALA A 176 4.08 -11.42 22.40
C ALA A 176 3.84 -12.78 21.73
N GLU A 177 3.12 -13.64 22.42
CA GLU A 177 2.66 -14.90 21.84
C GLU A 177 1.66 -14.65 20.70
N LEU A 178 1.86 -15.32 19.57
CA LEU A 178 0.98 -15.19 18.40
C LEU A 178 -0.21 -16.14 18.52
N THR A 179 -1.15 -15.78 19.40
CA THR A 179 -2.49 -16.38 19.53
C THR A 179 -3.54 -15.28 19.25
N PRO A 180 -4.75 -15.63 18.75
CA PRO A 180 -5.79 -14.63 18.49
C PRO A 180 -6.08 -13.73 19.70
N ASP A 181 -6.18 -14.30 20.91
CA ASP A 181 -6.48 -13.57 22.13
C ASP A 181 -5.35 -12.59 22.55
N SER A 182 -4.11 -12.96 22.29
CA SER A 182 -2.96 -12.09 22.55
C SER A 182 -2.87 -10.99 21.52
N VAL A 183 -2.94 -11.32 20.24
CA VAL A 183 -2.82 -10.41 19.10
C VAL A 183 -3.96 -9.38 19.08
N ALA A 184 -5.17 -9.76 19.47
CA ALA A 184 -6.33 -8.86 19.56
C ALA A 184 -6.08 -7.62 20.43
N LYS A 185 -5.17 -7.70 21.41
CA LYS A 185 -4.87 -6.59 22.34
C LYS A 185 -3.97 -5.49 21.76
N PHE A 186 -3.36 -5.75 20.60
CA PHE A 186 -2.42 -4.81 19.97
C PHE A 186 -3.12 -3.75 19.12
N SER A 187 -2.39 -2.67 18.84
CA SER A 187 -2.89 -1.52 18.09
C SER A 187 -3.18 -1.86 16.63
N LEU A 188 -4.21 -1.21 16.07
CA LEU A 188 -4.45 -1.14 14.62
C LEU A 188 -3.46 -0.22 13.90
N GLU A 189 -2.84 0.73 14.62
CA GLU A 189 -1.87 1.66 14.04
C GLU A 189 -0.54 0.97 13.80
N HIS A 190 0.01 1.15 12.59
CA HIS A 190 1.33 0.67 12.23
C HIS A 190 2.08 1.69 11.36
N PRO A 191 3.20 2.29 11.83
CA PRO A 191 3.86 3.41 11.17
C PRO A 191 4.42 3.12 9.78
N ARG A 192 4.64 1.85 9.43
CA ARG A 192 5.25 1.40 8.17
C ARG A 192 4.24 0.85 7.17
N CYS A 193 2.95 1.09 7.41
CA CYS A 193 1.88 0.59 6.56
C CYS A 193 1.91 1.18 5.13
N GLY A 194 1.58 0.36 4.14
CA GLY A 194 1.49 0.76 2.74
C GLY A 194 0.46 1.88 2.46
N THR A 195 -0.58 2.05 3.29
CA THR A 195 -1.53 3.16 3.12
C THR A 195 -0.91 4.52 3.40
N ALA A 196 0.10 4.60 4.29
CA ALA A 196 0.90 5.80 4.50
C ALA A 196 1.63 6.24 3.22
N PHE A 197 1.99 5.28 2.36
CA PHE A 197 2.60 5.56 1.07
C PHE A 197 1.67 6.35 0.14
N MET A 198 0.39 6.01 0.07
CA MET A 198 -0.58 6.71 -0.78
C MET A 198 -0.72 8.19 -0.40
N LEU A 199 -0.90 8.50 0.89
CA LEU A 199 -1.00 9.88 1.36
C LEU A 199 0.31 10.62 1.15
N THR A 200 1.44 10.01 1.48
CA THR A 200 2.76 10.61 1.29
C THR A 200 3.01 10.92 -0.18
N LEU A 201 2.65 10.00 -1.10
CA LEU A 201 2.75 10.21 -2.54
C LEU A 201 1.95 11.44 -2.99
N VAL A 202 0.72 11.61 -2.49
CA VAL A 202 -0.11 12.77 -2.80
C VAL A 202 0.53 14.06 -2.26
N LEU A 203 0.96 14.07 -1.01
CA LEU A 203 1.59 15.25 -0.41
C LEU A 203 2.90 15.63 -1.12
N VAL A 204 3.76 14.66 -1.43
CA VAL A 204 4.98 14.87 -2.21
C VAL A 204 4.64 15.37 -3.61
N SER A 205 3.59 14.84 -4.25
CA SER A 205 3.16 15.29 -5.57
C SER A 205 2.72 16.77 -5.58
N ILE A 206 2.07 17.24 -4.52
CA ILE A 206 1.72 18.67 -4.37
C ILE A 206 2.99 19.53 -4.41
N LEU A 207 3.99 19.16 -3.61
CA LEU A 207 5.24 19.91 -3.53
C LEU A 207 6.00 19.88 -4.86
N VAL A 208 6.18 18.72 -5.46
CA VAL A 208 6.93 18.53 -6.71
C VAL A 208 6.24 19.26 -7.87
N PHE A 209 4.93 19.08 -8.02
CA PHE A 209 4.20 19.71 -9.14
C PHE A 209 4.06 21.22 -8.97
N THR A 210 3.98 21.69 -7.74
CA THR A 210 4.06 23.13 -7.48
C THR A 210 5.44 23.66 -7.84
N ALA A 211 6.51 22.98 -7.48
CA ALA A 211 7.88 23.38 -7.80
C ALA A 211 8.20 23.40 -9.31
N LEU A 212 7.52 22.60 -10.13
CA LEU A 212 7.67 22.64 -11.59
C LEU A 212 7.20 23.96 -12.23
N GLY A 213 6.35 24.70 -11.53
CA GLY A 213 5.86 25.99 -12.03
C GLY A 213 4.89 25.86 -13.22
N PRO A 214 4.80 26.93 -14.07
CA PRO A 214 3.90 26.96 -15.20
C PRO A 214 4.38 26.01 -16.31
N LEU A 215 3.44 25.15 -16.79
CA LEU A 215 3.67 24.22 -17.88
C LEU A 215 2.50 24.31 -18.86
N SER A 216 2.76 24.12 -20.16
CA SER A 216 1.67 23.93 -21.12
C SER A 216 0.83 22.70 -20.74
N MET A 217 -0.44 22.64 -21.15
CA MET A 217 -1.38 21.58 -20.79
C MET A 217 -0.79 20.17 -21.07
N PHE A 218 -0.17 19.99 -22.24
CA PHE A 218 0.46 18.71 -22.59
C PHE A 218 1.54 18.30 -21.57
N TRP A 219 2.49 19.18 -21.26
CA TRP A 219 3.57 18.88 -20.31
C TRP A 219 3.07 18.78 -18.87
N ARG A 220 2.01 19.51 -18.52
CA ARG A 220 1.32 19.35 -17.25
C ARG A 220 0.82 17.91 -17.11
N LEU A 221 0.02 17.41 -18.05
CA LEU A 221 -0.52 16.04 -17.98
C LEU A 221 0.58 14.98 -18.08
N ALA A 222 1.53 15.14 -19.00
CA ALA A 222 2.63 14.21 -19.18
C ALA A 222 3.49 14.07 -17.90
N SER A 223 3.82 15.20 -17.24
CA SER A 223 4.62 15.17 -16.01
C SER A 223 3.94 14.42 -14.86
N ARG A 224 2.59 14.44 -14.78
CA ARG A 224 1.83 13.74 -13.73
C ARG A 224 1.97 12.23 -13.83
N VAL A 225 2.17 11.70 -15.03
CA VAL A 225 2.40 10.27 -15.27
C VAL A 225 3.90 9.94 -15.19
N LEU A 226 4.73 10.70 -15.90
CA LEU A 226 6.16 10.39 -16.01
C LEU A 226 6.92 10.51 -14.67
N LEU A 227 6.45 11.36 -13.76
CA LEU A 227 7.09 11.54 -12.45
C LEU A 227 6.59 10.57 -11.38
N ILE A 228 5.61 9.69 -11.64
CA ILE A 228 5.14 8.70 -10.65
C ILE A 228 6.31 7.92 -10.02
N PRO A 229 7.29 7.37 -10.77
CA PRO A 229 8.41 6.67 -10.18
C PRO A 229 9.27 7.54 -9.26
N VAL A 230 9.46 8.81 -9.61
CA VAL A 230 10.23 9.77 -8.81
C VAL A 230 9.48 10.08 -7.50
N LEU A 231 8.17 10.34 -7.59
CA LEU A 231 7.31 10.57 -6.43
C LEU A 231 7.31 9.36 -5.49
N ALA A 232 7.24 8.16 -6.05
CA ALA A 232 7.33 6.91 -5.30
C ALA A 232 8.68 6.79 -4.57
N GLY A 233 9.79 7.08 -5.25
CA GLY A 233 11.11 7.09 -4.66
C GLY A 233 11.21 8.02 -3.45
N ILE A 234 10.78 9.27 -3.60
CA ILE A 234 10.78 10.27 -2.52
C ILE A 234 9.88 9.80 -1.35
N SER A 235 8.69 9.31 -1.66
CA SER A 235 7.72 8.87 -0.64
C SER A 235 8.23 7.70 0.20
N VAL A 236 8.90 6.73 -0.42
CA VAL A 236 9.52 5.61 0.28
C VAL A 236 10.64 6.09 1.20
N GLU A 237 11.50 7.01 0.74
CA GLU A 237 12.57 7.56 1.58
C GLU A 237 12.00 8.29 2.79
N TYR A 238 10.96 9.10 2.61
CA TYR A 238 10.28 9.79 3.71
C TYR A 238 9.71 8.81 4.73
N ILE A 239 8.98 7.77 4.29
CA ILE A 239 8.39 6.77 5.20
C ILE A 239 9.48 6.02 5.96
N ARG A 240 10.56 5.62 5.30
CA ARG A 240 11.70 4.95 5.97
C ARG A 240 12.38 5.86 6.97
N TRP A 241 12.57 7.13 6.60
CA TRP A 241 13.16 8.11 7.51
C TRP A 241 12.29 8.30 8.76
N THR A 242 10.98 8.50 8.60
CA THR A 242 10.06 8.65 9.72
C THR A 242 10.01 7.40 10.59
N ALA A 243 9.96 6.21 9.99
CA ALA A 243 9.93 4.94 10.71
C ALA A 243 11.19 4.71 11.58
N ASN A 244 12.35 5.24 11.16
CA ASN A 244 13.60 5.11 11.91
C ASN A 244 13.80 6.21 12.99
N HIS A 245 12.91 7.20 13.05
CA HIS A 245 13.04 8.34 13.98
C HIS A 245 11.76 8.58 14.80
N LEU A 246 11.01 7.52 15.11
CA LEU A 246 9.76 7.60 15.88
C LEU A 246 9.92 8.17 17.30
N ASP A 247 11.14 8.18 17.84
CA ASP A 247 11.45 8.77 19.14
C ASP A 247 11.33 10.31 19.12
N SER A 248 11.47 10.92 17.94
CA SER A 248 11.39 12.38 17.77
C SER A 248 9.94 12.88 17.87
N PRO A 249 9.65 13.89 18.73
CA PRO A 249 8.32 14.49 18.80
C PRO A 249 7.87 15.12 17.46
N LEU A 250 8.81 15.67 16.70
CA LEU A 250 8.53 16.23 15.37
C LEU A 250 8.06 15.14 14.41
N VAL A 251 8.75 13.98 14.40
CA VAL A 251 8.38 12.86 13.52
C VAL A 251 7.03 12.29 13.92
N ARG A 252 6.75 12.16 15.22
CA ARG A 252 5.41 11.75 15.70
C ARG A 252 4.31 12.71 15.24
N PHE A 253 4.58 13.99 15.18
CA PHE A 253 3.63 14.97 14.62
C PHE A 253 3.45 14.77 13.10
N LEU A 254 4.55 14.59 12.36
CA LEU A 254 4.55 14.45 10.90
C LEU A 254 3.84 13.18 10.40
N ILE A 255 3.81 12.11 11.20
CA ILE A 255 3.12 10.85 10.80
C ILE A 255 1.62 10.85 11.15
N LYS A 256 1.13 11.78 11.96
CA LYS A 256 -0.31 11.84 12.33
C LYS A 256 -1.27 11.82 11.14
N PRO A 257 -1.05 12.57 10.04
CA PRO A 257 -1.92 12.50 8.88
C PRO A 257 -1.94 11.09 8.24
N ASN A 258 -0.79 10.41 8.21
CA ASN A 258 -0.71 9.04 7.70
C ASN A 258 -1.50 8.06 8.57
N LEU A 259 -1.40 8.17 9.90
CA LEU A 259 -2.17 7.34 10.84
C LEU A 259 -3.67 7.65 10.74
N ALA A 260 -4.05 8.91 10.54
CA ALA A 260 -5.45 9.31 10.35
C ALA A 260 -6.05 8.69 9.06
N LEU A 261 -5.28 8.69 7.95
CA LEU A 261 -5.72 8.00 6.72
C LEU A 261 -5.81 6.49 6.93
N GLN A 262 -4.86 5.91 7.65
CA GLN A 262 -4.85 4.49 7.98
C GLN A 262 -6.10 4.07 8.76
N ALA A 263 -6.60 4.91 9.67
CA ALA A 263 -7.85 4.66 10.40
C ALA A 263 -9.08 4.54 9.48
N LEU A 264 -9.04 5.07 8.26
CA LEU A 264 -10.09 4.86 7.25
C LEU A 264 -9.99 3.49 6.58
N THR A 265 -8.80 2.89 6.54
CA THR A 265 -8.49 1.65 5.81
C THR A 265 -8.28 0.44 6.70
N THR A 266 -8.43 0.59 8.01
CA THR A 266 -8.37 -0.50 8.99
C THR A 266 -9.67 -0.62 9.76
N ARG A 267 -10.01 -1.84 10.16
CA ARG A 267 -11.14 -2.14 11.05
C ARG A 267 -10.69 -3.17 12.08
N GLU A 268 -11.41 -3.20 13.21
CA GLU A 268 -11.19 -4.22 14.23
C GLU A 268 -11.48 -5.61 13.63
N PRO A 269 -10.45 -6.51 13.59
CA PRO A 269 -10.63 -7.86 13.07
C PRO A 269 -11.36 -8.74 14.08
N ASP A 270 -12.10 -9.71 13.58
CA ASP A 270 -12.59 -10.82 14.40
C ASP A 270 -11.49 -11.90 14.62
N ALA A 271 -11.78 -12.85 15.51
CA ALA A 271 -10.81 -13.91 15.85
C ALA A 271 -10.42 -14.76 14.64
N SER A 272 -11.34 -14.98 13.70
CA SER A 272 -11.08 -15.77 12.49
C SER A 272 -10.13 -15.06 11.52
N MET A 273 -10.18 -13.74 11.44
CA MET A 273 -9.25 -12.92 10.65
C MET A 273 -7.85 -12.90 11.28
N LEU A 274 -7.79 -12.83 12.63
CA LEU A 274 -6.51 -12.91 13.35
C LEU A 274 -5.84 -14.26 13.17
N GLU A 275 -6.60 -15.35 13.19
CA GLU A 275 -6.08 -16.70 12.92
C GLU A 275 -5.39 -16.78 11.55
N VAL A 276 -6.03 -16.26 10.51
CA VAL A 276 -5.47 -16.23 9.14
C VAL A 276 -4.20 -15.38 9.08
N ALA A 277 -4.18 -14.18 9.69
CA ALA A 277 -3.01 -13.31 9.69
C ALA A 277 -1.83 -13.93 10.44
N ILE A 278 -2.09 -14.57 11.58
CA ILE A 278 -1.09 -15.28 12.38
C ILE A 278 -0.49 -16.44 11.57
N GLU A 279 -1.33 -17.23 10.89
CA GLU A 279 -0.88 -18.37 10.11
C GLU A 279 -0.03 -17.94 8.90
N SER A 280 -0.43 -16.86 8.22
CA SER A 280 0.38 -16.23 7.16
C SER A 280 1.75 -15.82 7.69
N PHE A 281 1.78 -15.12 8.84
CA PHE A 281 3.01 -14.63 9.43
C PHE A 281 3.94 -15.77 9.87
N LYS A 282 3.42 -16.78 10.56
CA LYS A 282 4.18 -17.97 11.00
C LYS A 282 4.77 -18.72 9.80
N THR A 283 3.98 -18.90 8.74
CA THR A 283 4.43 -19.59 7.51
C THR A 283 5.54 -18.82 6.81
N MET A 284 5.39 -17.50 6.67
CA MET A 284 6.43 -16.63 6.09
C MET A 284 7.73 -16.73 6.90
N ARG A 285 7.66 -16.63 8.23
CA ARG A 285 8.81 -16.74 9.13
C ARG A 285 9.52 -18.08 8.99
N LYS A 286 8.76 -19.18 9.00
CA LYS A 286 9.31 -20.54 8.80
C LYS A 286 10.03 -20.66 7.46
N SER A 287 9.46 -20.10 6.39
CA SER A 287 10.10 -20.10 5.07
C SER A 287 11.41 -19.32 5.05
N GLU A 288 11.51 -18.21 5.79
CA GLU A 288 12.77 -17.46 5.92
C GLU A 288 13.84 -18.22 6.67
N GLU A 289 13.47 -18.96 7.73
CA GLU A 289 14.38 -19.79 8.53
C GLU A 289 14.93 -20.95 7.71
N GLU A 290 14.08 -21.61 6.89
CA GLU A 290 14.50 -22.67 5.96
C GLU A 290 15.51 -22.20 4.91
N LEU A 291 15.56 -20.91 4.60
CA LEU A 291 16.52 -20.32 3.65
C LEU A 291 17.84 -19.87 4.27
N VAL A 292 18.00 -19.97 5.58
CA VAL A 292 19.22 -19.61 6.31
C VAL A 292 20.11 -20.82 6.56
N VAL A 293 19.55 -22.01 6.46
CA VAL A 293 20.24 -23.29 6.54
C VAL A 293 20.80 -23.69 5.19
#